data_959262ce07a1cb31c0d3f5b274f839c3
#
_entry.id   959262ce07a1cb31c0d3f5b274f839c3
#
_cell.length_a   1.000
_cell.length_b   1.000
_cell.length_c   1.000
_cell.angle_alpha   90.00
_cell.angle_beta   90.00
_cell.angle_gamma   90.00
#
_symmetry.space_group_name_H-M   'P 1'
#
loop_
_entity.id
_entity.type
_entity.pdbx_description
1 polymer ?
#
loop_
_entity_poly.entity_id
_entity_poly.type
_entity_poly.pdbx_seq_one_letter_code
_entity_poly.pdbx_strand_id
1 'polypeptide(L)'
;MKLPYHPEILFIRENLAVCGFQGIGTREQFKAHRFNVQLQCTEPFDFWLPEYVRVMSLPFDDCDPIPESVFRRAQDWLGIHWDLGDKILISCAGGQSRSVTMAIALLHMKSPMRFLDAVHDVMSKVPRSYPHPKVLVSAAKFCGEPLKLEELQNVYAVAKNQPPYPWSVDLLLESITGAHA
;
A
#
# COMPACT_ATOMS: atom_id res chain seq x y z
N MET A 1 -22.47 14.17 -2.25
CA MET A 1 -21.48 14.56 -1.23
C MET A 1 -20.09 14.29 -1.82
N LYS A 2 -19.35 15.33 -2.25
CA LYS A 2 -18.00 15.14 -2.80
C LYS A 2 -17.07 14.87 -1.62
N LEU A 3 -16.51 13.67 -1.54
CA LEU A 3 -15.39 13.41 -0.63
C LEU A 3 -14.27 14.39 -0.96
N PRO A 4 -13.62 15.00 0.04
CA PRO A 4 -12.48 15.89 -0.22
C PRO A 4 -11.30 15.02 -0.69
N TYR A 5 -11.21 14.83 -1.98
CA TYR A 5 -10.05 14.21 -2.61
C TYR A 5 -8.90 15.21 -2.59
N HIS A 6 -7.87 14.89 -1.84
CA HIS A 6 -6.60 15.61 -1.94
C HIS A 6 -5.65 14.80 -2.83
N PRO A 7 -5.23 15.38 -3.95
CA PRO A 7 -4.22 14.78 -4.81
C PRO A 7 -2.86 14.93 -4.13
N GLU A 8 -2.48 14.00 -3.26
CA GLU A 8 -1.17 14.02 -2.63
C GLU A 8 -0.41 12.73 -2.95
N ILE A 9 0.78 12.93 -3.51
CA ILE A 9 1.81 11.91 -3.57
C ILE A 9 2.56 11.98 -2.25
N LEU A 10 2.49 10.91 -1.47
CA LEU A 10 3.07 10.86 -0.12
C LEU A 10 4.35 10.02 -0.15
N PHE A 11 5.46 10.67 0.14
CA PHE A 11 6.78 10.03 0.16
C PHE A 11 7.02 9.27 1.46
N ILE A 12 7.39 7.99 1.32
CA ILE A 12 7.79 7.11 2.41
C ILE A 12 9.31 7.11 2.54
N ARG A 13 9.99 7.12 1.38
CA ARG A 13 11.44 7.27 1.20
C ARG A 13 11.69 8.21 0.03
N GLU A 14 12.93 8.62 -0.16
CA GLU A 14 13.31 9.45 -1.30
C GLU A 14 12.91 8.82 -2.64
N ASN A 15 13.02 7.49 -2.72
CA ASN A 15 12.73 6.71 -3.92
C ASN A 15 11.40 5.93 -3.87
N LEU A 16 10.59 6.08 -2.83
CA LEU A 16 9.30 5.37 -2.67
C LEU A 16 8.19 6.29 -2.23
N ALA A 17 7.11 6.33 -3.00
CA ALA A 17 5.90 7.07 -2.66
C ALA A 17 4.62 6.27 -2.94
N VAL A 18 3.54 6.68 -2.30
CA VAL A 18 2.18 6.15 -2.53
C VAL A 18 1.22 7.27 -2.89
N CYS A 19 0.15 6.94 -3.63
CA CYS A 19 -0.94 7.86 -3.91
C CYS A 19 -2.26 7.13 -4.20
N GLY A 20 -3.36 7.88 -4.14
CA GLY A 20 -4.59 7.51 -4.82
C GLY A 20 -4.50 7.82 -6.31
N PHE A 21 -5.37 7.21 -7.13
CA PHE A 21 -5.30 7.45 -8.57
C PHE A 21 -5.53 8.93 -8.95
N GLN A 22 -6.27 9.68 -8.15
CA GLN A 22 -6.43 11.12 -8.34
C GLN A 22 -5.20 11.93 -7.89
N GLY A 23 -4.30 11.34 -7.08
CA GLY A 23 -3.04 11.94 -6.67
C GLY A 23 -1.98 11.97 -7.78
N ILE A 24 -2.21 11.24 -8.86
CA ILE A 24 -1.37 11.29 -10.07
C ILE A 24 -1.69 12.56 -10.90
N GLY A 25 -2.15 13.59 -10.28
CA GLY A 25 -2.63 14.90 -10.69
C GLY A 25 -2.33 15.33 -12.13
N THR A 26 -1.14 15.79 -12.40
CA THR A 26 -0.75 16.24 -13.72
C THR A 26 0.52 15.56 -14.20
N ARG A 27 0.69 15.46 -15.52
CA ARG A 27 1.92 14.98 -16.17
C ARG A 27 3.16 15.74 -15.67
N GLU A 28 2.99 17.04 -15.37
CA GLU A 28 4.02 17.91 -14.83
C GLU A 28 4.44 17.49 -13.43
N GLN A 29 3.50 17.17 -12.55
CA GLN A 29 3.82 16.69 -11.20
C GLN A 29 4.55 15.36 -11.24
N PHE A 30 4.10 14.43 -12.09
CA PHE A 30 4.78 13.14 -12.27
C PHE A 30 6.23 13.32 -12.76
N LYS A 31 6.42 14.21 -13.73
CA LYS A 31 7.77 14.59 -14.23
C LYS A 31 8.60 15.29 -13.17
N ALA A 32 8.03 16.23 -12.42
CA ALA A 32 8.72 16.98 -11.37
C ALA A 32 9.28 16.04 -10.29
N HIS A 33 8.52 15.01 -9.92
CA HIS A 33 8.96 14.00 -8.97
C HIS A 33 9.89 12.95 -9.55
N ARG A 34 10.04 12.88 -10.88
CA ARG A 34 10.94 11.94 -11.61
C ARG A 34 10.67 10.47 -11.30
N PHE A 35 9.40 10.09 -11.12
CA PHE A 35 9.05 8.68 -11.05
C PHE A 35 9.31 8.00 -12.40
N ASN A 36 9.96 6.85 -12.37
CA ASN A 36 10.22 6.04 -13.54
C ASN A 36 9.63 4.63 -13.46
N VAL A 37 8.98 4.31 -12.33
CA VAL A 37 8.29 3.05 -12.07
C VAL A 37 6.96 3.31 -11.38
N GLN A 38 5.88 2.66 -11.84
CA GLN A 38 4.58 2.72 -11.18
C GLN A 38 3.94 1.35 -11.08
N LEU A 39 3.64 0.91 -9.86
CA LEU A 39 2.72 -0.20 -9.59
C LEU A 39 1.30 0.34 -9.39
N GLN A 40 0.34 -0.15 -10.17
CA GLN A 40 -1.09 0.13 -10.01
C GLN A 40 -1.77 -1.09 -9.38
N CYS A 41 -2.31 -0.94 -8.16
CA CYS A 41 -3.04 -1.99 -7.46
C CYS A 41 -4.54 -2.01 -7.82
N THR A 42 -4.88 -1.50 -8.98
CA THR A 42 -6.23 -1.43 -9.55
C THR A 42 -6.16 -1.77 -11.02
N GLU A 43 -7.32 -1.85 -11.68
CA GLU A 43 -7.37 -1.90 -13.12
C GLU A 43 -6.55 -0.76 -13.73
N PRO A 44 -5.94 -0.97 -14.91
CA PRO A 44 -5.16 0.05 -15.58
C PRO A 44 -5.99 1.32 -15.79
N PHE A 45 -5.41 2.46 -15.44
CA PHE A 45 -5.99 3.75 -15.79
C PHE A 45 -5.34 4.23 -17.08
N ASP A 46 -6.16 4.75 -17.99
CA ASP A 46 -5.70 5.42 -19.22
C ASP A 46 -5.09 6.79 -18.91
N PHE A 47 -4.07 6.78 -18.07
CA PHE A 47 -3.28 7.97 -17.85
C PHE A 47 -2.15 8.04 -18.88
N TRP A 48 -2.04 9.20 -19.48
CA TRP A 48 -0.91 9.59 -20.30
C TRP A 48 0.36 9.78 -19.44
N LEU A 49 0.86 8.67 -18.94
CA LEU A 49 2.16 8.63 -18.28
C LEU A 49 3.26 8.95 -19.30
N PRO A 50 4.36 9.57 -18.86
CA PRO A 50 5.52 9.71 -19.72
C PRO A 50 5.99 8.34 -20.22
N GLU A 51 6.41 8.26 -21.50
CA GLU A 51 6.81 6.99 -22.14
C GLU A 51 7.97 6.25 -21.42
N TYR A 52 8.78 6.98 -20.66
CA TYR A 52 9.89 6.39 -19.90
C TYR A 52 9.44 5.68 -18.62
N VAL A 53 8.17 5.81 -18.21
CA VAL A 53 7.67 5.19 -16.99
C VAL A 53 7.29 3.74 -17.26
N ARG A 54 7.89 2.85 -16.51
CA ARG A 54 7.51 1.43 -16.51
C ARG A 54 6.32 1.23 -15.61
N VAL A 55 5.25 0.69 -16.15
CA VAL A 55 3.98 0.47 -15.43
C VAL A 55 3.69 -1.01 -15.33
N MET A 56 3.32 -1.44 -14.13
CA MET A 56 2.70 -2.74 -13.90
C MET A 56 1.34 -2.54 -13.24
N SER A 57 0.30 -3.13 -13.82
CA SER A 57 -1.03 -3.17 -13.22
C SER A 57 -1.31 -4.58 -12.70
N LEU A 58 -1.60 -4.66 -11.41
CA LEU A 58 -1.94 -5.89 -10.71
C LEU A 58 -3.15 -5.61 -9.83
N PRO A 59 -4.36 -5.67 -10.43
CA PRO A 59 -5.60 -5.39 -9.70
C PRO A 59 -5.90 -6.49 -8.69
N PHE A 60 -6.37 -6.10 -7.52
CA PHE A 60 -6.96 -6.97 -6.51
C PHE A 60 -7.94 -6.19 -5.64
N ASP A 61 -8.85 -6.91 -4.98
CA ASP A 61 -9.89 -6.31 -4.17
C ASP A 61 -9.32 -5.72 -2.86
N ASP A 62 -9.91 -4.61 -2.41
CA ASP A 62 -9.47 -3.93 -1.17
C ASP A 62 -10.08 -4.56 0.10
N CYS A 63 -11.11 -5.37 -0.05
CA CYS A 63 -11.79 -6.00 1.08
C CYS A 63 -11.46 -7.49 1.25
N ASP A 64 -10.60 -8.03 0.39
CA ASP A 64 -10.21 -9.43 0.39
C ASP A 64 -8.71 -9.62 0.62
N PRO A 65 -8.27 -10.82 1.05
CA PRO A 65 -6.85 -11.13 1.08
C PRO A 65 -6.21 -10.95 -0.30
N ILE A 66 -4.99 -10.43 -0.33
CA ILE A 66 -4.24 -10.31 -1.58
C ILE A 66 -4.02 -11.71 -2.14
N PRO A 67 -4.32 -11.99 -3.42
CA PRO A 67 -3.94 -13.25 -4.03
C PRO A 67 -2.42 -13.43 -4.00
N GLU A 68 -1.94 -14.59 -3.54
CA GLU A 68 -0.49 -14.81 -3.35
C GLU A 68 0.32 -14.58 -4.63
N SER A 69 -0.21 -15.01 -5.78
CA SER A 69 0.45 -14.78 -7.08
C SER A 69 0.58 -13.30 -7.44
N VAL A 70 -0.43 -12.48 -7.09
CA VAL A 70 -0.40 -11.03 -7.27
C VAL A 70 0.63 -10.40 -6.35
N PHE A 71 0.64 -10.81 -5.07
CA PHE A 71 1.60 -10.30 -4.09
C PHE A 71 3.04 -10.60 -4.51
N ARG A 72 3.36 -11.86 -4.81
CA ARG A 72 4.72 -12.26 -5.20
C ARG A 72 5.18 -11.53 -6.46
N ARG A 73 4.34 -11.51 -7.50
CA ARG A 73 4.66 -10.80 -8.74
C ARG A 73 4.92 -9.31 -8.53
N ALA A 74 4.12 -8.65 -7.66
CA ALA A 74 4.31 -7.25 -7.33
C ALA A 74 5.64 -7.03 -6.60
N GLN A 75 5.94 -7.85 -5.58
CA GLN A 75 7.12 -7.67 -4.75
C GLN A 75 8.41 -8.01 -5.52
N ASP A 76 8.40 -9.04 -6.35
CA ASP A 76 9.55 -9.38 -7.21
C ASP A 76 9.86 -8.20 -8.15
N TRP A 77 8.85 -7.66 -8.81
CA TRP A 77 9.01 -6.53 -9.72
C TRP A 77 9.46 -5.25 -8.99
N LEU A 78 8.80 -4.89 -7.90
CA LEU A 78 9.18 -3.74 -7.07
C LEU A 78 10.59 -3.91 -6.51
N GLY A 79 10.95 -5.12 -6.08
CA GLY A 79 12.26 -5.43 -5.54
C GLY A 79 13.39 -5.23 -6.53
N ILE A 80 13.20 -5.62 -7.80
CA ILE A 80 14.16 -5.38 -8.89
C ILE A 80 14.37 -3.87 -9.07
N HIS A 81 13.28 -3.11 -9.16
CA HIS A 81 13.36 -1.67 -9.36
C HIS A 81 13.94 -0.92 -8.16
N TRP A 82 13.67 -1.41 -6.94
CA TRP A 82 14.32 -0.88 -5.73
C TRP A 82 15.84 -1.05 -5.80
N ASP A 83 16.31 -2.25 -6.16
CA ASP A 83 17.74 -2.56 -6.23
C ASP A 83 18.44 -1.81 -7.36
N LEU A 84 17.73 -1.43 -8.42
CA LEU A 84 18.21 -0.55 -9.49
C LEU A 84 18.27 0.94 -9.10
N GLY A 85 17.74 1.31 -7.94
CA GLY A 85 17.64 2.70 -7.51
C GLY A 85 16.56 3.51 -8.22
N ASP A 86 15.61 2.83 -8.84
CA ASP A 86 14.48 3.48 -9.51
C ASP A 86 13.58 4.22 -8.51
N LYS A 87 12.90 5.27 -8.98
CA LYS A 87 11.96 6.04 -8.20
C LYS A 87 10.55 5.49 -8.41
N ILE A 88 10.01 4.87 -7.36
CA ILE A 88 8.83 4.03 -7.39
C ILE A 88 7.61 4.77 -6.85
N LEU A 89 6.52 4.75 -7.60
CA LEU A 89 5.19 5.16 -7.16
C LEU A 89 4.27 3.93 -7.10
N ILE A 90 3.62 3.72 -5.96
CA ILE A 90 2.59 2.69 -5.82
C ILE A 90 1.24 3.39 -5.68
N SER A 91 0.28 3.03 -6.53
CA SER A 91 -1.04 3.64 -6.55
C SER A 91 -2.17 2.63 -6.37
N CYS A 92 -3.26 3.08 -5.76
CA CYS A 92 -4.54 2.37 -5.74
C CYS A 92 -5.69 3.38 -5.86
N ALA A 93 -6.93 2.99 -5.65
CA ALA A 93 -8.07 3.91 -5.77
C ALA A 93 -7.94 5.12 -4.82
N GLY A 94 -7.84 4.88 -3.52
CA GLY A 94 -7.79 5.94 -2.51
C GLY A 94 -6.39 6.32 -2.01
N GLY A 95 -5.36 5.52 -2.30
CA GLY A 95 -4.01 5.73 -1.73
C GLY A 95 -3.90 5.42 -0.24
N GLN A 96 -4.85 4.68 0.32
CA GLN A 96 -4.98 4.48 1.77
C GLN A 96 -4.73 3.05 2.23
N SER A 97 -5.03 2.05 1.40
CA SER A 97 -5.00 0.63 1.79
C SER A 97 -4.05 -0.20 0.92
N ARG A 98 -4.46 -0.60 -0.28
CA ARG A 98 -3.70 -1.52 -1.16
C ARG A 98 -2.29 -1.02 -1.48
N SER A 99 -2.14 0.23 -1.93
CA SER A 99 -0.83 0.83 -2.24
C SER A 99 0.06 0.96 -0.99
N VAL A 100 -0.55 1.32 0.14
CA VAL A 100 0.13 1.42 1.43
C VAL A 100 0.66 0.05 1.87
N THR A 101 -0.18 -0.98 1.78
CA THR A 101 0.22 -2.36 2.16
C THR A 101 1.36 -2.88 1.28
N MET A 102 1.31 -2.63 -0.04
CA MET A 102 2.40 -3.02 -0.93
C MET A 102 3.71 -2.29 -0.62
N ALA A 103 3.65 -1.01 -0.22
CA ALA A 103 4.82 -0.26 0.21
C ALA A 103 5.38 -0.76 1.55
N ILE A 104 4.53 -1.15 2.51
CA ILE A 104 4.93 -1.77 3.77
C ILE A 104 5.71 -3.05 3.49
N ALA A 105 5.16 -3.93 2.65
CA ALA A 105 5.80 -5.19 2.30
C ALA A 105 7.16 -4.97 1.61
N LEU A 106 7.25 -4.04 0.68
CA LEU A 106 8.51 -3.70 0.01
C LEU A 106 9.56 -3.20 1.01
N LEU A 107 9.19 -2.31 1.92
CA LEU A 107 10.10 -1.82 2.96
C LEU A 107 10.59 -2.93 3.87
N HIS A 108 9.70 -3.81 4.33
CA HIS A 108 10.08 -4.97 5.13
C HIS A 108 11.09 -5.86 4.38
N MET A 109 10.84 -6.16 3.11
CA MET A 109 11.71 -7.04 2.31
C MET A 109 13.06 -6.41 1.95
N LYS A 110 13.15 -5.07 1.90
CA LYS A 110 14.35 -4.33 1.47
C LYS A 110 15.10 -3.64 2.62
N SER A 111 14.68 -3.84 3.86
CA SER A 111 15.33 -3.29 5.04
C SER A 111 15.31 -4.32 6.19
N PRO A 112 16.12 -4.15 7.23
CA PRO A 112 16.10 -5.04 8.40
C PRO A 112 14.90 -4.84 9.33
N MET A 113 13.90 -4.08 8.89
CA MET A 113 12.69 -3.81 9.69
C MET A 113 11.83 -5.06 9.79
N ARG A 114 11.28 -5.34 10.96
CA ARG A 114 10.16 -6.25 11.12
C ARG A 114 8.94 -5.71 10.35
N PHE A 115 8.04 -6.59 9.95
CA PHE A 115 6.84 -6.17 9.22
C PHE A 115 6.02 -5.14 10.01
N LEU A 116 5.83 -5.35 11.32
CA LEU A 116 5.10 -4.42 12.18
C LEU A 116 5.78 -3.04 12.28
N ASP A 117 7.12 -3.01 12.32
CA ASP A 117 7.87 -1.75 12.35
C ASP A 117 7.71 -1.00 11.03
N ALA A 118 7.69 -1.72 9.89
CA ALA A 118 7.40 -1.14 8.59
C ALA A 118 5.97 -0.59 8.50
N VAL A 119 4.98 -1.27 9.13
CA VAL A 119 3.61 -0.76 9.24
C VAL A 119 3.60 0.60 9.94
N HIS A 120 4.21 0.69 11.12
CA HIS A 120 4.25 1.95 11.89
C HIS A 120 5.01 3.05 11.16
N ASP A 121 6.13 2.73 10.53
CA ASP A 121 6.93 3.69 9.78
C ASP A 121 6.15 4.26 8.59
N VAL A 122 5.52 3.42 7.78
CA VAL A 122 4.72 3.88 6.62
C VAL A 122 3.50 4.67 7.07
N MET A 123 2.74 4.17 8.04
CA MET A 123 1.53 4.85 8.52
C MET A 123 1.82 6.21 9.15
N SER A 124 2.99 6.39 9.78
CA SER A 124 3.41 7.69 10.30
C SER A 124 3.67 8.74 9.20
N LYS A 125 4.07 8.30 8.02
CA LYS A 125 4.39 9.15 6.85
C LYS A 125 3.22 9.32 5.90
N VAL A 126 2.24 8.43 5.98
CA VAL A 126 1.01 8.45 5.20
C VAL A 126 -0.18 8.64 6.15
N PRO A 127 -0.47 9.86 6.62
CA PRO A 127 -1.42 10.13 7.72
C PRO A 127 -2.85 9.64 7.45
N ARG A 128 -3.20 9.43 6.18
CA ARG A 128 -4.52 8.91 5.77
C ARG A 128 -4.51 7.42 5.50
N SER A 129 -3.39 6.75 5.78
CA SER A 129 -3.31 5.31 5.58
C SER A 129 -4.27 4.59 6.51
N TYR A 130 -5.03 3.70 5.94
CA TYR A 130 -5.97 2.84 6.65
C TYR A 130 -6.10 1.51 5.91
N PRO A 131 -5.07 0.67 5.94
CA PRO A 131 -5.10 -0.61 5.26
C PRO A 131 -6.28 -1.46 5.71
N HIS A 132 -6.98 -2.11 4.77
CA HIS A 132 -7.99 -3.07 5.16
C HIS A 132 -7.33 -4.27 5.87
N PRO A 133 -7.88 -4.78 7.00
CA PRO A 133 -7.24 -5.84 7.79
C PRO A 133 -6.91 -7.09 6.98
N LYS A 134 -7.80 -7.56 6.12
CA LYS A 134 -7.56 -8.75 5.27
C LYS A 134 -6.37 -8.53 4.31
N VAL A 135 -6.25 -7.33 3.76
CA VAL A 135 -5.13 -6.96 2.88
C VAL A 135 -3.82 -6.93 3.65
N LEU A 136 -3.79 -6.27 4.82
CA LEU A 136 -2.60 -6.15 5.65
C LEU A 136 -2.12 -7.50 6.19
N VAL A 137 -3.05 -8.30 6.74
CA VAL A 137 -2.74 -9.62 7.31
C VAL A 137 -2.22 -10.59 6.24
N SER A 138 -2.80 -10.59 5.03
CA SER A 138 -2.31 -11.43 3.95
C SER A 138 -0.89 -11.07 3.53
N ALA A 139 -0.55 -9.78 3.45
CA ALA A 139 0.81 -9.33 3.17
C ALA A 139 1.80 -9.75 4.25
N ALA A 140 1.45 -9.58 5.53
CA ALA A 140 2.27 -10.00 6.67
C ALA A 140 2.55 -11.52 6.62
N LYS A 141 1.53 -12.32 6.31
CA LYS A 141 1.65 -13.77 6.13
C LYS A 141 2.63 -14.12 5.00
N PHE A 142 2.53 -13.45 3.85
CA PHE A 142 3.42 -13.70 2.71
C PHE A 142 4.86 -13.22 2.96
N CYS A 143 5.04 -12.24 3.84
CA CYS A 143 6.35 -11.81 4.32
C CYS A 143 6.94 -12.74 5.40
N GLY A 144 6.23 -13.77 5.84
CA GLY A 144 6.70 -14.70 6.86
C GLY A 144 6.58 -14.19 8.30
N GLU A 145 5.94 -13.05 8.52
CA GLU A 145 5.71 -12.45 9.83
C GLU A 145 4.21 -12.22 10.09
N PRO A 146 3.41 -13.28 10.30
CA PRO A 146 1.97 -13.15 10.52
C PRO A 146 1.67 -12.30 11.76
N LEU A 147 0.76 -11.35 11.61
CA LEU A 147 0.33 -10.48 12.70
C LEU A 147 -0.59 -11.21 13.69
N LYS A 148 -0.43 -10.90 14.98
CA LYS A 148 -1.34 -11.34 16.04
C LYS A 148 -2.49 -10.34 16.20
N LEU A 149 -3.59 -10.79 16.80
CA LEU A 149 -4.77 -9.95 17.03
C LEU A 149 -4.42 -8.67 17.81
N GLU A 150 -3.63 -8.78 18.88
CA GLU A 150 -3.21 -7.64 19.70
C GLU A 150 -2.38 -6.62 18.89
N GLU A 151 -1.46 -7.10 18.06
CA GLU A 151 -0.66 -6.25 17.17
C GLU A 151 -1.55 -5.51 16.19
N LEU A 152 -2.52 -6.21 15.59
CA LEU A 152 -3.46 -5.63 14.64
C LEU A 152 -4.37 -4.60 15.31
N GLN A 153 -4.88 -4.89 16.52
CA GLN A 153 -5.65 -3.93 17.32
C GLN A 153 -4.84 -2.66 17.62
N ASN A 154 -3.57 -2.82 17.99
CA ASN A 154 -2.67 -1.69 18.27
C ASN A 154 -2.42 -0.83 17.04
N VAL A 155 -2.22 -1.43 15.86
CA VAL A 155 -2.06 -0.70 14.60
C VAL A 155 -3.25 0.26 14.37
N TYR A 156 -4.47 -0.21 14.58
CA TYR A 156 -5.66 0.60 14.34
C TYR A 156 -6.02 1.52 15.50
N ALA A 157 -5.60 1.22 16.73
CA ALA A 157 -5.80 2.10 17.89
C ALA A 157 -4.90 3.36 17.82
N VAL A 158 -3.72 3.26 17.23
CA VAL A 158 -2.77 4.39 17.10
C VAL A 158 -3.14 5.32 15.94
N ALA A 159 -3.94 4.89 14.99
CA ALA A 159 -4.45 5.70 13.87
C ALA A 159 -5.43 6.80 14.37
N LYS A 160 -4.99 7.60 15.33
CA LYS A 160 -5.77 8.53 16.19
C LYS A 160 -6.46 9.70 15.49
N ASN A 161 -6.31 9.89 14.19
CA ASN A 161 -6.86 11.06 13.50
C ASN A 161 -7.85 10.72 12.38
N GLN A 162 -8.31 9.48 12.31
CA GLN A 162 -9.35 9.10 11.35
C GLN A 162 -10.65 8.78 12.11
N PRO A 163 -11.82 9.08 11.50
CA PRO A 163 -13.07 8.66 12.10
C PRO A 163 -12.96 7.16 12.36
N PRO A 164 -13.40 6.71 13.54
CA PRO A 164 -13.35 5.32 13.85
C PRO A 164 -14.29 4.60 12.88
N TYR A 165 -13.73 3.98 11.85
CA TYR A 165 -14.29 2.74 11.41
C TYR A 165 -13.72 1.71 12.38
N PRO A 166 -14.43 1.39 13.46
CA PRO A 166 -13.98 0.35 14.34
C PRO A 166 -14.09 -0.93 13.54
N TRP A 167 -12.94 -1.38 13.02
CA TRP A 167 -12.89 -2.76 12.59
C TRP A 167 -13.32 -3.59 13.79
N SER A 168 -14.44 -4.29 13.65
CA SER A 168 -14.93 -5.12 14.74
C SER A 168 -13.87 -6.16 15.10
N VAL A 169 -13.79 -6.56 16.34
CA VAL A 169 -12.88 -7.63 16.77
C VAL A 169 -13.12 -8.88 15.93
N ASP A 170 -14.36 -9.13 15.54
CA ASP A 170 -14.74 -10.26 14.69
C ASP A 170 -14.08 -10.18 13.30
N LEU A 171 -14.08 -9.00 12.66
CA LEU A 171 -13.39 -8.81 11.37
C LEU A 171 -11.88 -9.00 11.49
N LEU A 172 -11.28 -8.52 12.59
CA LEU A 172 -9.84 -8.70 12.82
C LEU A 172 -9.51 -10.18 13.03
N LEU A 173 -10.33 -10.90 13.79
CA LEU A 173 -10.19 -12.36 13.97
C LEU A 173 -10.40 -13.11 12.66
N GLU A 174 -11.44 -12.80 11.91
CA GLU A 174 -11.69 -13.37 10.57
C GLU A 174 -10.50 -13.15 9.64
N SER A 175 -9.91 -11.96 9.66
CA SER A 175 -8.75 -11.64 8.83
C SER A 175 -7.53 -12.51 9.16
N ILE A 176 -7.33 -12.86 10.43
CA ILE A 176 -6.20 -13.68 10.89
C ILE A 176 -6.47 -15.15 10.65
N THR A 177 -7.67 -15.63 10.95
CA THR A 177 -8.01 -17.06 10.91
C THR A 177 -8.42 -17.55 9.53
N GLY A 178 -8.89 -16.64 8.66
CA GLY A 178 -9.50 -16.98 7.38
C GLY A 178 -10.86 -17.67 7.53
N ALA A 179 -11.42 -17.68 8.74
CA ALA A 179 -12.75 -18.24 8.99
C ALA A 179 -13.80 -17.23 8.49
N HIS A 180 -14.59 -17.64 7.52
CA HIS A 180 -15.83 -16.93 7.18
C HIS A 180 -16.89 -17.31 8.20
N ALA A 181 -17.52 -16.32 8.82
CA ALA A 181 -18.68 -16.51 9.70
C ALA A 181 -19.91 -16.92 8.89
#